data_3b31af88af233b145581d121c113ed44
#
_entry.id   3b31af88af233b145581d121c113ed44
#
_cell.length_a   1.000
_cell.length_b   1.000
_cell.length_c   1.000
_cell.angle_alpha   90.00
_cell.angle_beta   90.00
_cell.angle_gamma   90.00
#
_symmetry.space_group_name_H-M   'P 1'
#
loop_
_entity.id
_entity.type
_entity.pdbx_description
1 polymer ?
#
loop_
_entity_poly.entity_id
_entity_poly.type
_entity_poly.pdbx_seq_one_letter_code
_entity_poly.pdbx_strand_id
1 'polypeptide(L)'
;MMMLPGASLSTRAILTLGTERQQARFFACFEHSPAWTFFAVTEPGFGSDATAIACELTQNSQGWWLNGQKMLVGGAMRASAGLVFARYEQTHRLVMVFPEGRTGPLQRELLDTFGLAGAALTRLTMTNLSVKEDDILGHERRGLQQGLNALSKVFERHRPMVAAMALGTTYGLLKALETRPLPATAQHWIACQWRKYHVLFQQMLALAEGYRTGQQQYASTSRLKLSATRLAEETASHLPHWLATEDWLEETFLRKRYRDSFAFEYMEGTSNIHLLNSFRTPEIQGDQRHAVP
;
A
#
# COMPACT_ATOMS: atom_id res chain seq x y z
N MET A 1 -6.24 0.68 16.10
CA MET A 1 -5.98 1.95 15.36
C MET A 1 -5.24 1.57 14.09
N MET A 2 -5.88 1.74 12.95
CA MET A 2 -5.26 1.41 11.66
C MET A 2 -4.43 2.62 11.24
N MET A 3 -3.11 2.52 11.28
CA MET A 3 -2.26 3.52 10.63
C MET A 3 -2.52 3.38 9.13
N LEU A 4 -2.97 4.44 8.50
CA LEU A 4 -3.29 4.41 7.07
C LEU A 4 -2.01 4.24 6.26
N PRO A 5 -1.92 3.21 5.42
CA PRO A 5 -0.75 2.96 4.58
C PRO A 5 -0.32 4.16 3.75
N GLY A 6 -1.27 4.97 3.29
CA GLY A 6 -1.00 6.15 2.48
C GLY A 6 -0.03 7.14 3.13
N ALA A 7 -0.13 7.37 4.42
CA ALA A 7 0.77 8.29 5.13
C ALA A 7 2.22 7.79 5.11
N SER A 8 2.46 6.51 5.39
CA SER A 8 3.82 5.95 5.41
C SER A 8 4.40 5.80 4.01
N LEU A 9 3.58 5.47 2.99
CA LEU A 9 4.01 5.42 1.58
C LEU A 9 4.43 6.80 1.09
N SER A 10 3.61 7.83 1.33
CA SER A 10 3.91 9.20 0.91
C SER A 10 5.18 9.73 1.58
N THR A 11 5.31 9.56 2.90
CA THR A 11 6.50 9.96 3.64
C THR A 11 7.75 9.28 3.11
N ARG A 12 7.69 7.98 2.88
CA ARG A 12 8.84 7.24 2.34
C ARG A 12 9.20 7.68 0.93
N ALA A 13 8.21 7.88 0.07
CA ALA A 13 8.45 8.33 -1.30
C ALA A 13 9.11 9.72 -1.32
N ILE A 14 8.61 10.66 -0.52
CA ILE A 14 9.18 12.01 -0.38
C ILE A 14 10.61 11.96 0.16
N LEU A 15 10.88 11.20 1.22
CA LEU A 15 12.23 11.07 1.78
C LEU A 15 13.22 10.39 0.83
N THR A 16 12.74 9.51 -0.06
CA THR A 16 13.60 8.76 -0.98
C THR A 16 13.86 9.53 -2.29
N LEU A 17 12.85 10.23 -2.79
CA LEU A 17 12.84 10.78 -4.16
C LEU A 17 12.83 12.32 -4.18
N GLY A 18 12.32 12.95 -3.14
CA GLY A 18 12.20 14.39 -3.07
C GLY A 18 13.53 15.09 -2.78
N THR A 19 13.69 16.30 -3.31
CA THR A 19 14.74 17.24 -2.91
C THR A 19 14.46 17.77 -1.50
N GLU A 20 15.44 18.36 -0.84
CA GLU A 20 15.25 18.99 0.48
C GLU A 20 14.11 20.02 0.47
N ARG A 21 14.02 20.82 -0.60
CA ARG A 21 12.93 21.80 -0.79
C ARG A 21 11.56 21.13 -0.90
N GLN A 22 11.46 20.04 -1.66
CA GLN A 22 10.21 19.27 -1.78
C GLN A 22 9.83 18.60 -0.46
N GLN A 23 10.81 18.06 0.28
CA GLN A 23 10.60 17.50 1.61
C GLN A 23 10.09 18.56 2.59
N ALA A 24 10.77 19.69 2.71
CA ALA A 24 10.36 20.79 3.57
C ALA A 24 8.92 21.24 3.27
N ARG A 25 8.60 21.42 1.98
CA ARG A 25 7.26 21.83 1.55
C ARG A 25 6.18 20.79 1.85
N PHE A 26 6.49 19.50 1.70
CA PHE A 26 5.55 18.43 2.02
C PHE A 26 5.31 18.34 3.53
N PHE A 27 6.38 18.41 4.31
CA PHE A 27 6.28 18.28 5.76
C PHE A 27 5.73 19.52 6.47
N ALA A 28 5.76 20.68 5.84
CA ALA A 28 5.10 21.90 6.36
C ALA A 28 3.58 21.68 6.65
N CYS A 29 2.93 20.73 5.95
CA CYS A 29 1.54 20.38 6.23
C CYS A 29 1.32 19.82 7.65
N PHE A 30 2.37 19.41 8.36
CA PHE A 30 2.31 18.77 9.67
C PHE A 30 2.75 19.70 10.81
N GLU A 31 3.26 20.92 10.51
CA GLU A 31 3.86 21.81 11.52
C GLU A 31 2.87 22.30 12.56
N HIS A 32 1.60 22.51 12.17
CA HIS A 32 0.61 23.14 13.04
C HIS A 32 -0.50 22.21 13.51
N SER A 33 -0.69 21.08 12.83
CA SER A 33 -1.73 20.10 13.19
C SER A 33 -1.44 18.73 12.60
N PRO A 34 -1.97 17.63 13.18
CA PRO A 34 -1.94 16.34 12.54
C PRO A 34 -2.61 16.40 11.17
N ALA A 35 -1.86 16.07 10.13
CA ALA A 35 -2.35 16.06 8.75
C ALA A 35 -2.41 14.63 8.19
N TRP A 36 -3.37 14.38 7.31
CA TRP A 36 -3.48 13.15 6.55
C TRP A 36 -2.78 13.33 5.21
N THR A 37 -2.18 12.25 4.74
CA THR A 37 -1.63 12.19 3.38
C THR A 37 -2.16 10.98 2.64
N PHE A 38 -2.09 11.02 1.31
CA PHE A 38 -2.48 9.91 0.46
C PHE A 38 -1.39 9.52 -0.54
N PHE A 39 -1.46 8.27 -1.01
CA PHE A 39 -0.62 7.75 -2.07
C PHE A 39 -1.51 7.08 -3.12
N ALA A 40 -1.58 7.64 -4.32
CA ALA A 40 -2.54 7.30 -5.34
C ALA A 40 -1.86 6.68 -6.56
N VAL A 41 -2.03 5.37 -6.76
CA VAL A 41 -1.47 4.61 -7.89
C VAL A 41 -2.59 3.95 -8.70
N THR A 42 -3.46 3.19 -8.03
CA THR A 42 -4.51 2.36 -8.65
C THR A 42 -5.52 3.18 -9.41
N GLU A 43 -5.94 2.68 -10.57
CA GLU A 43 -6.96 3.28 -11.44
C GLU A 43 -8.12 2.32 -11.71
N PRO A 44 -9.28 2.82 -12.12
CA PRO A 44 -10.34 1.97 -12.67
C PRO A 44 -9.80 1.12 -13.83
N GLY A 45 -9.90 -0.21 -13.72
CA GLY A 45 -9.41 -1.14 -14.74
C GLY A 45 -7.92 -1.51 -14.68
N PHE A 46 -7.07 -0.76 -13.95
CA PHE A 46 -5.63 -0.97 -13.88
C PHE A 46 -5.14 -1.06 -12.42
N GLY A 47 -5.44 -2.18 -11.76
CA GLY A 47 -5.02 -2.40 -10.37
C GLY A 47 -3.66 -3.06 -10.24
N SER A 48 -3.41 -4.13 -10.98
CA SER A 48 -2.19 -4.94 -10.87
C SER A 48 -1.07 -4.51 -11.81
N ASP A 49 -1.40 -3.85 -12.90
CA ASP A 49 -0.43 -3.34 -13.88
C ASP A 49 -0.28 -1.83 -13.76
N ALA A 50 0.67 -1.40 -12.95
CA ALA A 50 1.01 0.01 -12.80
C ALA A 50 1.68 0.62 -14.05
N THR A 51 2.02 -0.18 -15.07
CA THR A 51 2.58 0.32 -16.33
C THR A 51 1.50 0.85 -17.27
N ALA A 52 0.29 0.32 -17.15
CA ALA A 52 -0.84 0.63 -18.05
C ALA A 52 -1.71 1.80 -17.57
N ILE A 53 -1.25 2.57 -16.57
CA ILE A 53 -2.03 3.68 -16.03
C ILE A 53 -2.32 4.75 -17.08
N ALA A 54 -3.53 5.29 -17.03
CA ALA A 54 -4.03 6.32 -17.93
C ALA A 54 -3.92 7.75 -17.36
N CYS A 55 -3.80 7.90 -16.03
CA CYS A 55 -3.59 9.21 -15.43
C CYS A 55 -2.32 9.85 -15.95
N GLU A 56 -2.44 11.05 -16.50
CA GLU A 56 -1.40 11.68 -17.30
C GLU A 56 -0.99 13.04 -16.74
N LEU A 57 0.32 13.26 -16.75
CA LEU A 57 0.95 14.55 -16.52
C LEU A 57 1.33 15.12 -17.89
N THR A 58 0.86 16.32 -18.22
CA THR A 58 1.17 17.02 -19.47
C THR A 58 1.77 18.37 -19.20
N GLN A 59 2.60 18.86 -20.13
CA GLN A 59 3.17 20.20 -20.11
C GLN A 59 2.75 20.96 -21.37
N ASN A 60 2.39 22.22 -21.21
CA ASN A 60 2.16 23.15 -22.33
C ASN A 60 2.75 24.54 -21.97
N SER A 61 2.50 25.54 -22.83
CA SER A 61 3.00 26.91 -22.61
C SER A 61 2.44 27.60 -21.34
N GLN A 62 1.37 27.08 -20.76
CA GLN A 62 0.72 27.63 -19.56
C GLN A 62 1.18 26.91 -18.28
N GLY A 63 1.89 25.78 -18.37
CA GLY A 63 2.37 25.04 -17.23
C GLY A 63 2.15 23.53 -17.30
N TRP A 64 2.08 22.91 -16.11
CA TRP A 64 1.91 21.48 -15.94
C TRP A 64 0.49 21.14 -15.49
N TRP A 65 -0.08 20.10 -16.06
CA TRP A 65 -1.46 19.67 -15.87
C TRP A 65 -1.55 18.19 -15.56
N LEU A 66 -2.33 17.83 -14.54
CA LEU A 66 -2.58 16.45 -14.17
C LEU A 66 -4.04 16.09 -14.48
N ASN A 67 -4.24 15.02 -15.25
CA ASN A 67 -5.55 14.54 -15.69
C ASN A 67 -5.70 13.04 -15.44
N GLY A 68 -6.88 12.60 -15.03
CA GLY A 68 -7.22 11.20 -14.88
C GLY A 68 -7.93 10.86 -13.58
N GLN A 69 -8.06 9.56 -13.31
CA GLN A 69 -8.74 9.06 -12.13
C GLN A 69 -7.82 8.12 -11.34
N LYS A 70 -7.93 8.17 -10.03
CA LYS A 70 -7.35 7.20 -9.11
C LYS A 70 -8.43 6.64 -8.20
N MET A 71 -8.31 5.38 -7.78
CA MET A 71 -9.27 4.75 -6.88
C MET A 71 -8.58 3.98 -5.77
N LEU A 72 -9.35 3.59 -4.76
CA LEU A 72 -8.86 2.90 -3.56
C LEU A 72 -7.80 3.70 -2.79
N VAL A 73 -7.89 5.03 -2.86
CA VAL A 73 -6.90 5.93 -2.25
C VAL A 73 -7.26 6.16 -0.78
N GLY A 74 -6.50 5.54 0.12
CA GLY A 74 -6.74 5.64 1.55
C GLY A 74 -6.49 7.05 2.10
N GLY A 75 -7.42 7.57 2.90
CA GLY A 75 -7.28 8.85 3.60
C GLY A 75 -7.43 10.11 2.76
N ALA A 76 -7.61 9.99 1.44
CA ALA A 76 -7.61 11.15 0.54
C ALA A 76 -8.75 12.15 0.79
N MET A 77 -9.87 11.71 1.39
CA MET A 77 -10.97 12.61 1.78
C MET A 77 -10.54 13.69 2.78
N ARG A 78 -9.56 13.39 3.62
CA ARG A 78 -9.10 14.26 4.71
C ARG A 78 -7.67 14.77 4.52
N ALA A 79 -7.02 14.35 3.44
CA ALA A 79 -5.61 14.64 3.23
C ALA A 79 -5.36 16.10 2.85
N SER A 80 -4.36 16.69 3.46
CA SER A 80 -3.82 18.02 3.12
C SER A 80 -2.75 17.96 2.04
N ALA A 81 -2.12 16.79 1.85
CA ALA A 81 -1.13 16.54 0.81
C ALA A 81 -1.16 15.08 0.37
N GLY A 82 -0.65 14.79 -0.81
CA GLY A 82 -0.49 13.42 -1.28
C GLY A 82 0.39 13.31 -2.51
N LEU A 83 0.60 12.07 -2.95
CA LEU A 83 1.34 11.74 -4.15
C LEU A 83 0.46 11.01 -5.14
N VAL A 84 0.50 11.44 -6.39
CA VAL A 84 -0.18 10.79 -7.52
C VAL A 84 0.86 10.23 -8.47
N PHE A 85 0.76 8.95 -8.78
CA PHE A 85 1.56 8.30 -9.80
C PHE A 85 0.90 8.50 -11.15
N ALA A 86 1.59 9.16 -12.08
CA ALA A 86 1.09 9.56 -13.39
C ALA A 86 2.08 9.21 -14.49
N ARG A 87 1.56 8.95 -15.68
CA ARG A 87 2.33 8.82 -16.90
C ARG A 87 2.77 10.20 -17.38
N TYR A 88 4.01 10.31 -17.80
CA TYR A 88 4.55 11.48 -18.48
C TYR A 88 5.35 11.01 -19.70
N GLU A 89 4.86 11.27 -20.89
CA GLU A 89 5.42 10.75 -22.15
C GLU A 89 5.60 9.21 -22.09
N GLN A 90 6.83 8.73 -22.27
CA GLN A 90 7.19 7.31 -22.21
C GLN A 90 7.61 6.85 -20.80
N THR A 91 7.43 7.70 -19.79
CA THR A 91 7.89 7.44 -18.42
C THR A 91 6.75 7.65 -17.41
N HIS A 92 7.07 7.49 -16.12
CA HIS A 92 6.14 7.75 -15.03
C HIS A 92 6.76 8.70 -14.01
N ARG A 93 5.91 9.48 -13.34
CA ARG A 93 6.30 10.44 -12.30
C ARG A 93 5.40 10.29 -11.08
N LEU A 94 5.95 10.61 -9.92
CA LEU A 94 5.17 10.91 -8.72
C LEU A 94 5.02 12.42 -8.61
N VAL A 95 3.78 12.87 -8.50
CA VAL A 95 3.41 14.28 -8.44
C VAL A 95 2.82 14.59 -7.07
N MET A 96 3.38 15.59 -6.39
CA MET A 96 2.79 16.12 -5.16
C MET A 96 1.50 16.87 -5.48
N VAL A 97 0.45 16.54 -4.76
CA VAL A 97 -0.86 17.22 -4.85
C VAL A 97 -1.26 17.70 -3.47
N PHE A 98 -1.57 18.99 -3.39
CA PHE A 98 -2.08 19.63 -2.18
C PHE A 98 -3.55 20.00 -2.43
N PRO A 99 -4.53 19.27 -1.88
CA PRO A 99 -5.95 19.50 -2.14
C PRO A 99 -6.45 20.88 -1.75
N GLU A 100 -5.82 21.45 -0.71
CA GLU A 100 -6.16 22.80 -0.24
C GLU A 100 -5.40 23.88 -1.02
N GLY A 101 -6.11 24.93 -1.40
CA GLY A 101 -5.52 26.08 -2.08
C GLY A 101 -5.12 25.87 -3.54
N ARG A 102 -5.62 24.83 -4.19
CA ARG A 102 -5.41 24.56 -5.61
C ARG A 102 -6.54 25.11 -6.47
N THR A 103 -6.16 25.68 -7.60
CA THR A 103 -7.07 26.00 -8.70
C THR A 103 -7.21 24.77 -9.59
N GLY A 104 -8.41 24.44 -9.96
CA GLY A 104 -8.74 23.28 -10.80
C GLY A 104 -9.45 22.17 -10.03
N PRO A 105 -10.28 21.42 -10.71
CA PRO A 105 -11.16 20.46 -10.06
C PRO A 105 -10.39 19.19 -9.65
N LEU A 106 -10.13 19.05 -8.38
CA LEU A 106 -9.81 17.78 -7.74
C LEU A 106 -11.07 17.29 -7.03
N GLN A 107 -11.79 16.39 -7.63
CA GLN A 107 -12.97 15.76 -7.04
C GLN A 107 -12.55 14.57 -6.18
N ARG A 108 -13.20 14.41 -5.01
CA ARG A 108 -12.97 13.34 -4.05
C ARG A 108 -14.29 12.68 -3.72
N GLU A 109 -14.40 11.40 -3.98
CA GLU A 109 -15.61 10.61 -3.74
C GLU A 109 -15.27 9.42 -2.85
N LEU A 110 -15.98 9.29 -1.72
CA LEU A 110 -15.83 8.16 -0.82
C LEU A 110 -16.39 6.89 -1.48
N LEU A 111 -15.61 5.83 -1.47
CA LEU A 111 -16.03 4.53 -1.97
C LEU A 111 -16.72 3.72 -0.87
N ASP A 112 -17.85 3.10 -1.20
CA ASP A 112 -18.44 2.06 -0.37
C ASP A 112 -17.65 0.77 -0.55
N THR A 113 -17.10 0.25 0.53
CA THR A 113 -16.21 -0.91 0.50
C THR A 113 -16.63 -1.96 1.52
N PHE A 114 -16.52 -3.23 1.15
CA PHE A 114 -16.86 -4.36 2.02
C PHE A 114 -16.00 -4.37 3.29
N GLY A 115 -14.71 -4.12 3.19
CA GLY A 115 -13.76 -4.03 4.31
C GLY A 115 -13.00 -2.71 4.32
N LEU A 116 -12.21 -2.48 5.38
CA LEU A 116 -11.40 -1.29 5.57
C LEU A 116 -12.16 0.04 5.55
N ALA A 117 -13.43 0.05 5.93
CA ALA A 117 -14.26 1.27 5.94
C ALA A 117 -13.59 2.45 6.67
N GLY A 118 -12.82 2.18 7.74
CA GLY A 118 -12.06 3.20 8.46
C GLY A 118 -10.89 3.80 7.68
N ALA A 119 -10.49 3.20 6.55
CA ALA A 119 -9.46 3.73 5.65
C ALA A 119 -9.99 4.85 4.74
N ALA A 120 -11.31 5.06 4.71
CA ALA A 120 -11.97 6.06 3.87
C ALA A 120 -11.44 6.03 2.42
N LEU A 121 -11.51 4.82 1.80
CA LEU A 121 -11.03 4.64 0.44
C LEU A 121 -11.77 5.55 -0.52
N THR A 122 -11.04 6.28 -1.33
CA THR A 122 -11.53 7.42 -2.09
C THR A 122 -11.22 7.24 -3.58
N ARG A 123 -12.15 7.66 -4.43
CA ARG A 123 -11.89 7.95 -5.83
C ARG A 123 -11.44 9.40 -5.95
N LEU A 124 -10.34 9.63 -6.66
CA LEU A 124 -9.86 10.95 -7.04
C LEU A 124 -10.08 11.13 -8.52
N THR A 125 -10.71 12.24 -8.91
CA THR A 125 -10.82 12.66 -10.31
C THR A 125 -10.12 13.99 -10.48
N MET A 126 -9.15 14.04 -11.37
CA MET A 126 -8.36 15.23 -11.69
C MET A 126 -8.69 15.63 -13.13
N THR A 127 -9.16 16.87 -13.32
CA THR A 127 -9.49 17.43 -14.62
C THR A 127 -8.78 18.76 -14.75
N ASN A 128 -7.73 18.81 -15.58
CA ASN A 128 -6.88 19.97 -15.73
C ASN A 128 -6.41 20.53 -14.38
N LEU A 129 -5.95 19.63 -13.49
CA LEU A 129 -5.39 20.03 -12.21
C LEU A 129 -4.00 20.63 -12.44
N SER A 130 -3.88 21.94 -12.22
CA SER A 130 -2.60 22.64 -12.32
C SER A 130 -1.63 22.15 -11.24
N VAL A 131 -0.42 21.82 -11.62
CA VAL A 131 0.69 21.47 -10.73
C VAL A 131 1.91 22.29 -11.08
N LYS A 132 2.81 22.49 -10.12
CA LYS A 132 4.07 23.18 -10.37
C LYS A 132 5.13 22.17 -10.77
N GLU A 133 6.14 22.59 -11.51
CA GLU A 133 7.31 21.77 -11.81
C GLU A 133 7.96 21.22 -10.53
N ASP A 134 8.04 22.04 -9.49
CA ASP A 134 8.52 21.68 -8.16
C ASP A 134 7.63 20.68 -7.42
N ASP A 135 6.44 20.34 -7.94
CA ASP A 135 5.60 19.25 -7.43
C ASP A 135 5.98 17.89 -8.00
N ILE A 136 6.81 17.83 -9.06
CA ILE A 136 7.17 16.59 -9.75
C ILE A 136 8.42 16.01 -9.08
N LEU A 137 8.27 14.86 -8.40
CA LEU A 137 9.39 14.24 -7.72
C LEU A 137 10.40 13.66 -8.70
N GLY A 138 11.67 13.92 -8.42
CA GLY A 138 12.77 13.39 -9.21
C GLY A 138 12.84 13.96 -10.63
N HIS A 139 12.27 15.13 -10.90
CA HIS A 139 12.29 15.77 -12.22
C HIS A 139 13.72 15.93 -12.77
N GLU A 140 14.67 16.24 -11.90
CA GLU A 140 16.09 16.39 -12.27
C GLU A 140 16.87 15.07 -12.35
N ARG A 141 16.26 13.95 -11.94
CA ARG A 141 16.92 12.63 -11.92
C ARG A 141 16.65 11.87 -13.20
N ARG A 142 17.64 11.13 -13.70
CA ARG A 142 17.54 10.28 -14.90
C ARG A 142 17.63 8.79 -14.56
N GLY A 143 17.03 7.94 -15.39
CA GLY A 143 17.21 6.48 -15.37
C GLY A 143 16.44 5.74 -14.26
N LEU A 144 17.08 4.72 -13.66
CA LEU A 144 16.48 3.76 -12.71
C LEU A 144 15.90 4.35 -11.41
N GLN A 145 16.14 5.62 -11.13
CA GLN A 145 15.62 6.32 -9.95
C GLN A 145 14.24 6.97 -10.18
N GLN A 146 13.66 6.77 -11.36
CA GLN A 146 12.35 7.34 -11.75
C GLN A 146 11.32 6.25 -12.04
N GLY A 147 10.06 6.65 -12.08
CA GLY A 147 8.96 5.83 -12.55
C GLY A 147 8.71 4.57 -11.73
N LEU A 148 8.54 3.46 -12.43
CA LEU A 148 8.17 2.16 -11.83
C LEU A 148 9.21 1.60 -10.87
N ASN A 149 10.50 1.81 -11.13
CA ASN A 149 11.56 1.34 -10.23
C ASN A 149 11.54 2.08 -8.89
N ALA A 150 11.27 3.39 -8.92
CA ALA A 150 11.08 4.17 -7.71
C ALA A 150 9.86 3.70 -6.92
N LEU A 151 8.73 3.48 -7.60
CA LEU A 151 7.51 2.94 -7.01
C LEU A 151 7.74 1.56 -6.39
N SER A 152 8.43 0.66 -7.10
CA SER A 152 8.75 -0.68 -6.62
C SER A 152 9.57 -0.67 -5.32
N LYS A 153 10.57 0.22 -5.22
CA LYS A 153 11.39 0.40 -4.00
C LYS A 153 10.56 0.90 -2.81
N VAL A 154 9.62 1.80 -3.05
CA VAL A 154 8.72 2.30 -2.01
C VAL A 154 7.82 1.15 -1.51
N PHE A 155 7.21 0.39 -2.42
CA PHE A 155 6.33 -0.74 -2.06
C PHE A 155 7.08 -1.89 -1.38
N GLU A 156 8.28 -2.23 -1.84
CA GLU A 156 9.09 -3.29 -1.24
C GLU A 156 9.20 -3.11 0.27
N ARG A 157 9.56 -1.92 0.70
CA ARG A 157 9.73 -1.61 2.13
C ARG A 157 8.42 -1.41 2.88
N HIS A 158 7.31 -1.27 2.17
CA HIS A 158 5.99 -1.09 2.78
C HIS A 158 5.21 -2.40 2.94
N ARG A 159 5.43 -3.38 2.08
CA ARG A 159 4.76 -4.70 2.11
C ARG A 159 4.80 -5.42 3.46
N PRO A 160 5.90 -5.39 4.24
CA PRO A 160 5.92 -5.97 5.59
C PRO A 160 4.89 -5.34 6.53
N MET A 161 4.53 -4.06 6.37
CA MET A 161 3.48 -3.42 7.15
C MET A 161 2.09 -3.97 6.78
N VAL A 162 1.82 -4.24 5.50
CA VAL A 162 0.58 -4.91 5.07
C VAL A 162 0.51 -6.31 5.67
N ALA A 163 1.62 -7.06 5.64
CA ALA A 163 1.70 -8.37 6.28
C ALA A 163 1.44 -8.28 7.79
N ALA A 164 1.99 -7.29 8.48
CA ALA A 164 1.74 -7.06 9.90
C ALA A 164 0.26 -6.77 10.21
N MET A 165 -0.43 -6.00 9.34
CA MET A 165 -1.87 -5.75 9.49
C MET A 165 -2.69 -7.03 9.30
N ALA A 166 -2.37 -7.83 8.28
CA ALA A 166 -3.02 -9.12 8.03
C ALA A 166 -2.80 -10.09 9.21
N LEU A 167 -1.56 -10.21 9.70
CA LEU A 167 -1.24 -11.01 10.88
C LEU A 167 -1.94 -10.50 12.13
N GLY A 168 -1.99 -9.20 12.37
CA GLY A 168 -2.72 -8.62 13.50
C GLY A 168 -4.22 -8.89 13.46
N THR A 169 -4.81 -8.89 12.26
CA THR A 169 -6.21 -9.28 12.05
C THR A 169 -6.40 -10.77 12.33
N THR A 170 -5.54 -11.63 11.79
CA THR A 170 -5.52 -13.08 12.07
C THR A 170 -5.42 -13.36 13.57
N TYR A 171 -4.48 -12.72 14.25
CA TYR A 171 -4.32 -12.81 15.71
C TYR A 171 -5.62 -12.51 16.43
N GLY A 172 -6.27 -11.39 16.08
CA GLY A 172 -7.52 -10.99 16.71
C GLY A 172 -8.69 -11.94 16.44
N LEU A 173 -8.74 -12.57 15.26
CA LEU A 173 -9.75 -13.59 14.94
C LEU A 173 -9.53 -14.89 15.72
N LEU A 174 -8.28 -15.37 15.76
CA LEU A 174 -7.93 -16.59 16.52
C LEU A 174 -8.18 -16.41 18.02
N LYS A 175 -7.81 -15.25 18.57
CA LYS A 175 -8.11 -14.94 19.98
C LYS A 175 -9.61 -14.92 20.29
N ALA A 176 -10.41 -14.39 19.38
CA ALA A 176 -11.85 -14.40 19.54
C ALA A 176 -12.44 -15.82 19.53
N LEU A 177 -11.86 -16.75 18.76
CA LEU A 177 -12.27 -18.16 18.77
C LEU A 177 -11.86 -18.87 20.06
N GLU A 178 -10.67 -18.63 20.59
CA GLU A 178 -10.18 -19.30 21.81
C GLU A 178 -11.04 -19.02 23.06
N THR A 179 -11.78 -17.93 23.08
CA THR A 179 -12.66 -17.58 24.21
C THR A 179 -14.01 -18.30 24.19
N ARG A 180 -14.24 -19.20 23.22
CA ARG A 180 -15.52 -19.87 23.00
C ARG A 180 -15.44 -21.37 23.25
N PRO A 181 -16.54 -22.01 23.67
CA PRO A 181 -16.61 -23.45 23.75
C PRO A 181 -16.69 -24.06 22.36
N LEU A 182 -15.54 -24.54 21.86
CA LEU A 182 -15.40 -25.09 20.52
C LEU A 182 -15.14 -26.62 20.53
N PRO A 183 -15.59 -27.34 19.51
CA PRO A 183 -15.31 -28.77 19.38
C PRO A 183 -13.81 -29.02 19.16
N ALA A 184 -13.34 -30.24 19.46
CA ALA A 184 -11.95 -30.63 19.35
C ALA A 184 -11.38 -30.41 17.93
N THR A 185 -12.19 -30.60 16.89
CA THR A 185 -11.82 -30.33 15.49
C THR A 185 -11.47 -28.86 15.25
N ALA A 186 -12.26 -27.93 15.80
CA ALA A 186 -11.98 -26.51 15.72
C ALA A 186 -10.72 -26.15 16.51
N GLN A 187 -10.53 -26.70 17.71
CA GLN A 187 -9.33 -26.48 18.53
C GLN A 187 -8.07 -26.93 17.80
N HIS A 188 -8.11 -28.09 17.15
CA HIS A 188 -6.99 -28.57 16.33
C HIS A 188 -6.69 -27.64 15.16
N TRP A 189 -7.73 -27.19 14.44
CA TRP A 189 -7.59 -26.26 13.33
C TRP A 189 -6.99 -24.93 13.81
N ILE A 190 -7.48 -24.35 14.92
CA ILE A 190 -6.94 -23.13 15.52
C ILE A 190 -5.45 -23.29 15.86
N ALA A 191 -5.06 -24.42 16.45
CA ALA A 191 -3.66 -24.70 16.75
C ALA A 191 -2.77 -24.73 15.47
N CYS A 192 -3.30 -25.25 14.35
CA CYS A 192 -2.61 -25.19 13.07
C CYS A 192 -2.47 -23.76 12.54
N GLN A 193 -3.52 -22.92 12.67
CA GLN A 193 -3.43 -21.52 12.26
C GLN A 193 -2.42 -20.73 13.13
N TRP A 194 -2.38 -20.99 14.42
CA TRP A 194 -1.36 -20.39 15.30
C TRP A 194 0.06 -20.74 14.88
N ARG A 195 0.33 -21.98 14.49
CA ARG A 195 1.66 -22.37 13.97
C ARG A 195 2.03 -21.58 12.72
N LYS A 196 1.12 -21.48 11.74
CA LYS A 196 1.31 -20.65 10.54
C LYS A 196 1.58 -19.18 10.91
N TYR A 197 0.77 -18.62 11.82
CA TYR A 197 0.94 -17.26 12.33
C TYR A 197 2.33 -17.04 12.91
N HIS A 198 2.79 -17.90 13.81
CA HIS A 198 4.09 -17.74 14.46
C HIS A 198 5.24 -17.80 13.45
N VAL A 199 5.20 -18.70 12.49
CA VAL A 199 6.22 -18.78 11.43
C VAL A 199 6.27 -17.47 10.63
N LEU A 200 5.13 -16.97 10.19
CA LEU A 200 5.07 -15.73 9.42
C LEU A 200 5.46 -14.49 10.25
N PHE A 201 5.11 -14.48 11.53
CA PHE A 201 5.51 -13.42 12.44
C PHE A 201 7.03 -13.37 12.62
N GLN A 202 7.68 -14.51 12.81
CA GLN A 202 9.16 -14.59 12.88
C GLN A 202 9.81 -14.18 11.56
N GLN A 203 9.26 -14.57 10.41
CA GLN A 203 9.74 -14.12 9.10
C GLN A 203 9.62 -12.60 8.96
N MET A 204 8.54 -12.01 9.44
CA MET A 204 8.34 -10.56 9.42
C MET A 204 9.40 -9.83 10.26
N LEU A 205 9.71 -10.33 11.45
CA LEU A 205 10.77 -9.77 12.31
C LEU A 205 12.15 -9.89 11.65
N ALA A 206 12.46 -11.03 11.05
CA ALA A 206 13.72 -11.25 10.35
C ALA A 206 13.88 -10.30 9.14
N LEU A 207 12.80 -10.06 8.39
CA LEU A 207 12.79 -9.08 7.30
C LEU A 207 13.00 -7.64 7.79
N ALA A 208 12.36 -7.27 8.89
CA ALA A 208 12.55 -5.95 9.49
C ALA A 208 14.02 -5.73 9.89
N GLU A 209 14.65 -6.73 10.50
CA GLU A 209 16.07 -6.68 10.84
C GLU A 209 16.97 -6.61 9.61
N GLY A 210 16.68 -7.40 8.58
CA GLY A 210 17.41 -7.34 7.31
C GLY A 210 17.35 -5.94 6.67
N TYR A 211 16.20 -5.26 6.72
CA TYR A 211 16.11 -3.88 6.24
C TYR A 211 16.91 -2.89 7.08
N ARG A 212 17.00 -3.10 8.40
CA ARG A 212 17.83 -2.28 9.28
C ARG A 212 19.31 -2.39 8.91
N THR A 213 19.75 -3.56 8.47
CA THR A 213 21.13 -3.85 8.03
C THR A 213 21.38 -3.55 6.55
N GLY A 214 20.40 -2.96 5.83
CA GLY A 214 20.56 -2.53 4.43
C GLY A 214 20.36 -3.62 3.38
N GLN A 215 19.88 -4.80 3.75
CA GLN A 215 19.61 -5.89 2.81
C GLN A 215 18.42 -5.59 1.89
N GLN A 216 18.53 -5.94 0.62
CA GLN A 216 17.41 -5.95 -0.32
C GLN A 216 16.67 -7.28 -0.21
N GLN A 217 15.35 -7.25 -0.07
CA GLN A 217 14.55 -8.43 0.26
C GLN A 217 13.24 -8.54 -0.55
N TYR A 218 13.28 -8.11 -1.82
CA TYR A 218 12.10 -7.98 -2.67
C TYR A 218 11.24 -9.25 -2.75
N ALA A 219 11.85 -10.40 -3.07
CA ALA A 219 11.14 -11.67 -3.18
C ALA A 219 10.61 -12.15 -1.82
N SER A 220 11.39 -11.95 -0.74
CA SER A 220 11.02 -12.36 0.61
C SER A 220 9.85 -11.54 1.15
N THR A 221 9.82 -10.23 0.91
CA THR A 221 8.69 -9.37 1.30
C THR A 221 7.42 -9.69 0.52
N SER A 222 7.55 -10.04 -0.76
CA SER A 222 6.41 -10.48 -1.57
C SER A 222 5.84 -11.80 -1.05
N ARG A 223 6.69 -12.80 -0.73
CA ARG A 223 6.25 -14.06 -0.12
C ARG A 223 5.58 -13.86 1.23
N LEU A 224 6.16 -13.03 2.08
CA LEU A 224 5.58 -12.72 3.40
C LEU A 224 4.19 -12.11 3.25
N LYS A 225 4.05 -11.05 2.43
CA LYS A 225 2.74 -10.38 2.22
C LYS A 225 1.70 -11.36 1.68
N LEU A 226 2.05 -12.14 0.66
CA LEU A 226 1.19 -13.17 0.08
C LEU A 226 0.71 -14.18 1.14
N SER A 227 1.63 -14.73 1.93
CA SER A 227 1.30 -15.75 2.92
C SER A 227 0.49 -15.20 4.10
N ALA A 228 0.80 -14.00 4.56
CA ALA A 228 0.05 -13.33 5.63
C ALA A 228 -1.38 -12.97 5.21
N THR A 229 -1.56 -12.46 3.99
CA THR A 229 -2.88 -12.16 3.42
C THR A 229 -3.73 -13.44 3.31
N ARG A 230 -3.17 -14.50 2.72
CA ARG A 230 -3.86 -15.80 2.62
C ARG A 230 -4.23 -16.40 3.97
N LEU A 231 -3.35 -16.28 4.97
CA LEU A 231 -3.65 -16.73 6.32
C LEU A 231 -4.83 -15.95 6.94
N ALA A 232 -4.89 -14.65 6.72
CA ALA A 232 -6.02 -13.83 7.20
C ALA A 232 -7.34 -14.22 6.52
N GLU A 233 -7.32 -14.40 5.20
CA GLU A 233 -8.48 -14.83 4.41
C GLU A 233 -8.94 -16.26 4.79
N GLU A 234 -8.00 -17.20 4.91
CA GLU A 234 -8.29 -18.57 5.35
C GLU A 234 -8.92 -18.57 6.74
N THR A 235 -8.35 -17.82 7.68
CA THR A 235 -8.88 -17.72 9.04
C THR A 235 -10.27 -17.12 9.05
N ALA A 236 -10.50 -16.02 8.32
CA ALA A 236 -11.81 -15.39 8.22
C ALA A 236 -12.85 -16.33 7.59
N SER A 237 -12.51 -16.99 6.49
CA SER A 237 -13.45 -17.88 5.77
C SER A 237 -13.93 -19.07 6.58
N HIS A 238 -13.19 -19.48 7.61
CA HIS A 238 -13.60 -20.58 8.50
C HIS A 238 -14.46 -20.15 9.68
N LEU A 239 -14.53 -18.85 10.00
CA LEU A 239 -15.31 -18.36 11.13
C LEU A 239 -16.79 -18.79 11.10
N PRO A 240 -17.52 -18.76 9.96
CA PRO A 240 -18.91 -19.19 9.92
C PRO A 240 -19.15 -20.65 10.33
N HIS A 241 -18.12 -21.50 10.28
CA HIS A 241 -18.24 -22.91 10.70
C HIS A 241 -18.18 -23.09 12.22
N TRP A 242 -17.66 -22.10 12.93
CA TRP A 242 -17.36 -22.19 14.36
C TRP A 242 -18.13 -21.21 15.24
N LEU A 243 -18.75 -20.20 14.65
CA LEU A 243 -19.42 -19.13 15.36
C LEU A 243 -20.94 -19.32 15.32
N ALA A 244 -21.59 -19.09 16.44
CA ALA A 244 -23.04 -19.02 16.51
C ALA A 244 -23.57 -17.72 15.88
N THR A 245 -24.85 -17.69 15.55
CA THR A 245 -25.51 -16.52 14.97
C THR A 245 -25.39 -15.29 15.87
N GLU A 246 -25.51 -15.49 17.17
CA GLU A 246 -25.41 -14.45 18.19
C GLU A 246 -24.04 -13.77 18.17
N ASP A 247 -22.95 -14.53 17.99
CA ASP A 247 -21.59 -13.99 17.87
C ASP A 247 -21.47 -12.98 16.72
N TRP A 248 -22.12 -13.26 15.59
CA TRP A 248 -22.12 -12.35 14.45
C TRP A 248 -22.94 -11.09 14.69
N LEU A 249 -24.02 -11.18 15.46
CA LEU A 249 -24.90 -10.05 15.72
C LEU A 249 -24.32 -9.10 16.76
N GLU A 250 -23.70 -9.64 17.79
CA GLU A 250 -23.25 -8.88 18.96
C GLU A 250 -21.82 -8.35 18.81
N GLU A 251 -20.93 -9.10 18.16
CA GLU A 251 -19.50 -8.81 18.08
C GLU A 251 -19.12 -7.92 16.89
N THR A 252 -19.26 -6.61 17.07
CA THR A 252 -18.93 -5.62 16.02
C THR A 252 -17.46 -5.72 15.54
N PHE A 253 -16.52 -5.96 16.45
CA PHE A 253 -15.10 -6.09 16.08
C PHE A 253 -14.82 -7.37 15.30
N LEU A 254 -15.52 -8.46 15.60
CA LEU A 254 -15.39 -9.71 14.87
C LEU A 254 -15.83 -9.54 13.41
N ARG A 255 -17.03 -8.97 13.21
CA ARG A 255 -17.56 -8.65 11.88
C ARG A 255 -16.64 -7.72 11.10
N LYS A 256 -16.07 -6.72 11.77
CA LYS A 256 -15.13 -5.81 11.15
C LYS A 256 -13.86 -6.55 10.69
N ARG A 257 -13.23 -7.33 11.56
CA ARG A 257 -12.00 -8.08 11.22
C ARG A 257 -12.25 -9.09 10.11
N TYR A 258 -13.39 -9.77 10.13
CA TYR A 258 -13.82 -10.67 9.05
C TYR A 258 -13.79 -9.96 7.70
N ARG A 259 -14.46 -8.82 7.58
CA ARG A 259 -14.53 -8.06 6.34
C ARG A 259 -13.15 -7.47 5.94
N ASP A 260 -12.41 -6.95 6.90
CA ASP A 260 -11.09 -6.36 6.65
C ASP A 260 -10.09 -7.40 6.13
N SER A 261 -10.23 -8.68 6.51
CA SER A 261 -9.33 -9.76 6.10
C SER A 261 -9.22 -9.91 4.58
N PHE A 262 -10.29 -9.70 3.86
CA PHE A 262 -10.32 -9.83 2.39
C PHE A 262 -9.78 -8.61 1.66
N ALA A 263 -9.65 -7.49 2.35
CA ALA A 263 -9.18 -6.25 1.72
C ALA A 263 -7.65 -6.16 1.61
N PHE A 264 -6.91 -6.93 2.40
CA PHE A 264 -5.44 -6.95 2.32
C PHE A 264 -4.94 -7.49 0.98
N GLU A 265 -5.75 -8.27 0.26
CA GLU A 265 -5.44 -8.76 -1.09
C GLU A 265 -5.08 -7.63 -2.04
N TYR A 266 -5.78 -6.52 -1.96
CA TYR A 266 -5.67 -5.40 -2.90
C TYR A 266 -4.63 -4.34 -2.49
N MET A 267 -3.93 -4.53 -1.36
CA MET A 267 -2.95 -3.59 -0.86
C MET A 267 -1.53 -3.91 -1.37
N GLU A 268 -0.85 -2.93 -1.95
CA GLU A 268 0.53 -2.98 -2.49
C GLU A 268 0.81 -4.19 -3.39
N GLY A 269 -0.16 -4.56 -4.20
CA GLY A 269 -0.14 -5.67 -5.14
C GLY A 269 -0.98 -6.87 -4.69
N THR A 270 -1.64 -7.50 -5.65
CA THR A 270 -2.44 -8.71 -5.44
C THR A 270 -1.57 -9.94 -5.24
N SER A 271 -2.18 -11.05 -4.77
CA SER A 271 -1.51 -12.35 -4.61
C SER A 271 -0.81 -12.81 -5.89
N ASN A 272 -1.40 -12.56 -7.07
CA ASN A 272 -0.79 -12.92 -8.34
C ASN A 272 0.51 -12.15 -8.61
N ILE A 273 0.53 -10.84 -8.32
CA ILE A 273 1.74 -10.02 -8.44
C ILE A 273 2.82 -10.49 -7.46
N HIS A 274 2.44 -10.85 -6.24
CA HIS A 274 3.39 -11.36 -5.25
C HIS A 274 3.93 -12.73 -5.61
N LEU A 275 3.10 -13.59 -6.19
CA LEU A 275 3.54 -14.88 -6.71
C LEU A 275 4.60 -14.69 -7.81
N LEU A 276 4.33 -13.85 -8.82
CA LEU A 276 5.29 -13.50 -9.86
C LEU A 276 6.60 -12.93 -9.28
N ASN A 277 6.51 -12.00 -8.34
CA ASN A 277 7.68 -11.41 -7.70
C ASN A 277 8.49 -12.41 -6.87
N SER A 278 7.86 -13.47 -6.37
CA SER A 278 8.53 -14.51 -5.58
C SER A 278 9.49 -15.37 -6.39
N PHE A 279 9.29 -15.44 -7.71
CA PHE A 279 10.16 -16.17 -8.65
C PHE A 279 11.23 -15.28 -9.29
N ARG A 280 11.18 -13.97 -9.08
CA ARG A 280 12.27 -13.09 -9.54
C ARG A 280 13.49 -13.36 -8.67
N THR A 281 14.49 -14.01 -9.25
CA THR A 281 15.85 -14.03 -8.70
C THR A 281 16.33 -12.57 -8.58
N PRO A 282 17.07 -12.20 -7.53
CA PRO A 282 17.84 -10.98 -7.56
C PRO A 282 18.68 -11.06 -8.84
N GLU A 283 18.47 -10.17 -9.80
CA GLU A 283 19.47 -9.95 -10.83
C GLU A 283 20.75 -9.66 -10.06
N ILE A 284 21.71 -10.55 -10.14
CA ILE A 284 23.07 -10.26 -9.80
C ILE A 284 23.36 -9.07 -10.71
N GLN A 285 23.41 -7.87 -10.16
CA GLN A 285 23.97 -6.71 -10.85
C GLN A 285 25.40 -7.11 -11.12
N GLY A 286 25.59 -7.70 -12.28
CA GLY A 286 26.88 -8.10 -12.77
C GLY A 286 27.75 -6.86 -12.77
N ASP A 287 28.74 -6.89 -11.93
CA ASP A 287 29.89 -6.01 -11.99
C ASP A 287 30.48 -6.11 -13.41
N GLN A 288 30.02 -5.20 -14.28
CA GLN A 288 30.66 -4.99 -15.58
C GLN A 288 31.99 -4.26 -15.38
N ARG A 289 32.84 -4.76 -14.53
CA ARG A 289 34.25 -4.42 -14.48
C ARG A 289 35.01 -5.73 -14.59
N HIS A 290 35.27 -6.13 -15.81
CA HIS A 290 36.41 -6.90 -16.30
C HIS A 290 36.04 -7.60 -17.61
N ALA A 291 35.84 -6.79 -18.64
CA ALA A 291 36.20 -7.21 -19.99
C ALA A 291 37.63 -6.68 -20.22
N VAL A 292 38.61 -7.55 -20.12
CA VAL A 292 40.00 -7.37 -20.52
C VAL A 292 40.33 -8.52 -21.46
N PRO A 293 41.28 -8.33 -22.36
CA PRO A 293 41.12 -7.75 -23.71
C PRO A 293 40.86 -8.80 -24.78
#